data_a73529714d9703c35e045e56e414cee3
#
_entry.id   a73529714d9703c35e045e56e414cee3
#
_cell.length_a   1.000
_cell.length_b   1.000
_cell.length_c   1.000
_cell.angle_alpha   90.00
_cell.angle_beta   90.00
_cell.angle_gamma   90.00
#
_symmetry.space_group_name_H-M   'P 1'
#
loop_
_entity.id
_entity.type
_entity.pdbx_description
1 polymer ?
#
loop_
_entity_poly.entity_id
_entity_poly.type
_entity_poly.pdbx_seq_one_letter_code
_entity_poly.pdbx_strand_id
1 'polypeptide(L)'
;MSAIRTELRFTTERQMLNQSQASEIFERIKKHSTADEVEVLFSGGKSALTRFANNTIHQNVAEENYVVSVRTAFGKSTARSTTNKLDDESLKRVVQSSEKLAKVQHPDPDLLPVPDPSSAGSSGRDLPSRHFAETAAITPAQRAETVKKIISTADKHELTTAGIVATAETVEGILNSRGLADWHRQTSSEISITMLAADSSGWQKANSPNVANLDPAALAETAASKAFESAAPREIPAGKCTVILEPAAVLDIVGFMFFDFGGLSILDQRSFLNNRVDSKLFGENINIWDDVAHPLQSGVPFDGEGVRRQKVHLVENGVVKRLAYARATAEKMKRSAFADKVGPIAPTGHGFPLPNEMGESPMNIVFGPSDKPTSLEQMIASTERGVLVTRLWYIREVDPYEKILTGMTRDGTFYVEDGKVRYGVRNFRFNESLIQMLSNVEAMGVPVRASGEESFDMVVPPMKVRDFNFTEVTKF
;
A
#
# COMPACT_ATOMS: atom_id res chain seq x y z
N MET A 1 29.17 -50.10 -21.50
CA MET A 1 28.44 -48.85 -21.70
C MET A 1 27.32 -48.81 -20.67
N SER A 2 27.60 -48.18 -19.55
CA SER A 2 26.66 -48.06 -18.41
C SER A 2 25.92 -46.74 -18.53
N ALA A 3 24.59 -46.81 -18.65
CA ALA A 3 23.73 -45.64 -18.70
C ALA A 3 23.58 -45.04 -17.31
N ILE A 4 24.10 -43.85 -17.12
CA ILE A 4 23.87 -43.05 -15.90
C ILE A 4 22.43 -42.53 -16.00
N ARG A 5 21.53 -43.16 -15.23
CA ARG A 5 20.22 -42.59 -14.94
C ARG A 5 20.43 -41.48 -13.90
N THR A 6 20.34 -40.24 -14.34
CA THR A 6 20.21 -39.09 -13.47
C THR A 6 18.78 -39.08 -12.97
N GLU A 7 18.53 -39.56 -11.77
CA GLU A 7 17.27 -39.36 -11.04
C GLU A 7 17.15 -37.87 -10.69
N LEU A 8 16.31 -37.18 -11.43
CA LEU A 8 15.77 -35.88 -11.00
C LEU A 8 14.96 -36.13 -9.72
N ARG A 9 15.59 -35.90 -8.57
CA ARG A 9 14.88 -35.81 -7.30
C ARG A 9 13.96 -34.59 -7.38
N PHE A 10 12.68 -34.79 -7.61
CA PHE A 10 11.66 -33.80 -7.34
C PHE A 10 11.79 -33.42 -5.86
N THR A 11 12.20 -32.19 -5.60
CA THR A 11 12.18 -31.62 -4.26
C THR A 11 10.74 -31.65 -3.79
N THR A 12 10.46 -32.36 -2.71
CA THR A 12 9.22 -32.24 -1.95
C THR A 12 8.91 -30.76 -1.78
N GLU A 13 7.74 -30.32 -2.29
CA GLU A 13 7.27 -28.95 -2.05
C GLU A 13 7.35 -28.68 -0.56
N ARG A 14 8.19 -27.73 -0.17
CA ARG A 14 8.24 -27.28 1.22
C ARG A 14 6.87 -26.64 1.52
N GLN A 15 6.22 -27.20 2.53
CA GLN A 15 4.95 -26.66 3.01
C GLN A 15 5.21 -25.24 3.57
N MET A 16 4.32 -24.30 3.26
CA MET A 16 4.37 -22.93 3.82
C MET A 16 4.50 -22.98 5.33
N LEU A 17 5.32 -22.07 5.88
CA LEU A 17 5.45 -21.90 7.33
C LEU A 17 4.06 -21.64 7.92
N ASN A 18 3.69 -22.39 8.94
CA ASN A 18 2.41 -22.27 9.63
C ASN A 18 2.60 -21.86 11.09
N GLN A 19 1.49 -21.54 11.76
CA GLN A 19 1.52 -21.06 13.14
C GLN A 19 2.13 -22.07 14.13
N SER A 20 1.92 -23.38 13.94
CA SER A 20 2.51 -24.40 14.82
C SER A 20 4.04 -24.43 14.70
N GLN A 21 4.55 -24.40 13.47
CA GLN A 21 6.00 -24.33 13.20
C GLN A 21 6.60 -23.01 13.74
N ALA A 22 5.88 -21.89 13.57
CA ALA A 22 6.30 -20.62 14.15
C ALA A 22 6.38 -20.68 15.67
N SER A 23 5.42 -21.34 16.33
CA SER A 23 5.44 -21.55 17.78
C SER A 23 6.61 -22.44 18.23
N GLU A 24 6.96 -23.48 17.49
CA GLU A 24 8.15 -24.31 17.75
C GLU A 24 9.44 -23.50 17.61
N ILE A 25 9.56 -22.67 16.57
CA ILE A 25 10.68 -21.77 16.36
C ILE A 25 10.77 -20.74 17.50
N PHE A 26 9.65 -20.18 17.92
CA PHE A 26 9.59 -19.24 19.03
C PHE A 26 10.08 -19.88 20.34
N GLU A 27 9.66 -21.10 20.68
CA GLU A 27 10.12 -21.79 21.87
C GLU A 27 11.64 -22.09 21.84
N ARG A 28 12.20 -22.38 20.65
CA ARG A 28 13.66 -22.51 20.47
C ARG A 28 14.37 -21.18 20.70
N ILE A 29 13.87 -20.08 20.14
CA ILE A 29 14.37 -18.71 20.35
C ILE A 29 14.35 -18.37 21.83
N LYS A 30 13.23 -18.61 22.51
CA LYS A 30 13.07 -18.34 23.93
C LYS A 30 14.06 -19.10 24.82
N LYS A 31 14.37 -20.36 24.49
CA LYS A 31 15.41 -21.16 25.19
C LYS A 31 16.82 -20.58 25.06
N HIS A 32 17.11 -19.86 24.00
CA HIS A 32 18.42 -19.21 23.78
C HIS A 32 18.51 -17.83 24.40
N SER A 33 17.39 -17.24 24.85
CA SER A 33 17.35 -15.87 25.37
C SER A 33 17.50 -15.83 26.90
N THR A 34 18.19 -14.77 27.33
CA THR A 34 18.32 -14.36 28.74
C THR A 34 17.58 -13.05 29.03
N ALA A 35 16.90 -12.49 28.03
CA ALA A 35 16.20 -11.22 28.13
C ALA A 35 14.94 -11.32 29.00
N ASP A 36 14.53 -10.18 29.59
CA ASP A 36 13.28 -10.07 30.35
C ASP A 36 12.06 -10.32 29.48
N GLU A 37 12.11 -9.83 28.23
CA GLU A 37 11.05 -10.02 27.22
C GLU A 37 11.63 -10.38 25.86
N VAL A 38 10.91 -11.25 25.16
CA VAL A 38 11.20 -11.67 23.77
C VAL A 38 9.96 -11.53 22.92
N GLU A 39 10.12 -10.95 21.76
CA GLU A 39 9.09 -10.87 20.71
C GLU A 39 9.69 -11.33 19.37
N VAL A 40 8.93 -12.09 18.63
CA VAL A 40 9.36 -12.58 17.31
C VAL A 40 8.29 -12.23 16.28
N LEU A 41 8.72 -11.57 15.21
CA LEU A 41 7.92 -11.39 14.01
C LEU A 41 8.37 -12.40 12.95
N PHE A 42 7.39 -12.99 12.30
CA PHE A 42 7.56 -13.87 11.14
C PHE A 42 6.96 -13.17 9.93
N SER A 43 7.70 -13.06 8.86
CA SER A 43 7.17 -12.54 7.60
C SER A 43 7.78 -13.28 6.41
N GLY A 44 7.07 -13.32 5.30
CA GLY A 44 7.57 -13.95 4.07
C GLY A 44 6.60 -14.94 3.46
N GLY A 45 7.13 -15.78 2.59
CA GLY A 45 6.32 -16.76 1.86
C GLY A 45 6.88 -17.06 0.47
N LYS A 46 5.99 -17.42 -0.44
CA LYS A 46 6.28 -17.69 -1.84
C LYS A 46 5.85 -16.50 -2.69
N SER A 47 6.72 -16.02 -3.56
CA SER A 47 6.39 -15.01 -4.56
C SER A 47 6.85 -15.47 -5.94
N ALA A 48 6.13 -15.07 -6.97
CA ALA A 48 6.44 -15.43 -8.33
C ALA A 48 6.09 -14.29 -9.28
N LEU A 49 6.97 -14.03 -10.24
CA LEU A 49 6.89 -12.92 -11.17
C LEU A 49 7.21 -13.39 -12.58
N THR A 50 6.36 -13.06 -13.54
CA THR A 50 6.64 -13.14 -14.97
C THR A 50 6.68 -11.72 -15.53
N ARG A 51 7.87 -11.31 -16.02
CA ARG A 51 8.09 -9.99 -16.62
C ARG A 51 8.17 -10.10 -18.12
N PHE A 52 7.57 -9.16 -18.82
CA PHE A 52 7.60 -9.06 -20.27
C PHE A 52 7.94 -7.64 -20.72
N ALA A 53 8.59 -7.55 -21.88
CA ALA A 53 8.87 -6.29 -22.59
C ALA A 53 9.08 -6.60 -24.08
N ASN A 54 8.83 -5.61 -24.94
CA ASN A 54 8.93 -5.77 -26.38
C ASN A 54 8.14 -7.00 -26.88
N ASN A 55 6.91 -7.17 -26.40
CA ASN A 55 6.01 -8.27 -26.75
C ASN A 55 6.60 -9.66 -26.48
N THR A 56 7.50 -9.79 -25.51
CA THR A 56 8.18 -11.07 -25.23
C THR A 56 8.40 -11.23 -23.72
N ILE A 57 8.16 -12.43 -23.21
CA ILE A 57 8.55 -12.79 -21.84
C ILE A 57 10.08 -12.88 -21.80
N HIS A 58 10.70 -12.15 -20.88
CA HIS A 58 12.15 -12.18 -20.71
C HIS A 58 12.61 -12.62 -19.31
N GLN A 59 11.69 -12.69 -18.35
CA GLN A 59 12.03 -13.14 -17.00
C GLN A 59 10.85 -13.86 -16.35
N ASN A 60 11.15 -14.98 -15.70
CA ASN A 60 10.22 -15.70 -14.84
C ASN A 60 10.97 -16.15 -13.58
N VAL A 61 10.58 -15.58 -12.44
CA VAL A 61 11.24 -15.80 -11.15
C VAL A 61 10.21 -16.38 -10.18
N ALA A 62 10.64 -17.30 -9.34
CA ALA A 62 9.89 -17.77 -8.19
C ALA A 62 10.85 -17.87 -7.00
N GLU A 63 10.45 -17.32 -5.89
CA GLU A 63 11.24 -17.26 -4.68
C GLU A 63 10.42 -17.73 -3.48
N GLU A 64 11.09 -18.36 -2.53
CA GLU A 64 10.54 -18.66 -1.21
C GLU A 64 11.53 -18.12 -0.16
N ASN A 65 11.07 -17.19 0.63
CA ASN A 65 11.90 -16.57 1.66
C ASN A 65 11.07 -16.24 2.90
N TYR A 66 11.64 -16.49 4.07
CA TYR A 66 11.06 -16.14 5.36
C TYR A 66 12.06 -15.32 6.16
N VAL A 67 11.58 -14.32 6.86
CA VAL A 67 12.35 -13.52 7.79
C VAL A 67 11.80 -13.77 9.19
N VAL A 68 12.70 -14.14 10.10
CA VAL A 68 12.45 -14.20 11.54
C VAL A 68 13.14 -13.02 12.18
N SER A 69 12.36 -12.14 12.79
CA SER A 69 12.84 -10.88 13.38
C SER A 69 12.64 -10.93 14.89
N VAL A 70 13.74 -11.07 15.62
CA VAL A 70 13.76 -11.25 17.08
C VAL A 70 14.04 -9.92 17.76
N ARG A 71 13.13 -9.50 18.63
CA ARG A 71 13.31 -8.38 19.56
C ARG A 71 13.52 -8.91 20.97
N THR A 72 14.52 -8.40 21.63
CA THR A 72 14.79 -8.67 23.07
C THR A 72 14.79 -7.37 23.85
N ALA A 73 14.36 -7.44 25.10
CA ALA A 73 14.39 -6.29 25.99
C ALA A 73 14.99 -6.65 27.37
N PHE A 74 15.78 -5.73 27.92
CA PHE A 74 16.30 -5.72 29.27
C PHE A 74 15.84 -4.44 29.96
N GLY A 75 14.84 -4.54 30.82
CA GLY A 75 14.17 -3.38 31.39
C GLY A 75 13.62 -2.45 30.31
N LYS A 76 14.21 -1.26 30.17
CA LYS A 76 13.80 -0.24 29.18
C LYS A 76 14.69 -0.18 27.93
N SER A 77 15.65 -1.09 27.80
CA SER A 77 16.54 -1.15 26.64
C SER A 77 16.12 -2.30 25.73
N THR A 78 15.95 -2.03 24.46
CA THR A 78 15.49 -3.03 23.48
C THR A 78 16.24 -2.91 22.15
N ALA A 79 16.38 -4.04 21.46
CA ALA A 79 16.89 -4.07 20.10
C ALA A 79 16.28 -5.23 19.33
N ARG A 80 16.45 -5.21 18.01
CA ARG A 80 15.94 -6.21 17.09
C ARG A 80 17.05 -6.68 16.14
N SER A 81 17.07 -7.98 15.86
CA SER A 81 17.91 -8.60 14.85
C SER A 81 17.11 -9.56 14.00
N THR A 82 17.54 -9.81 12.77
CA THR A 82 16.82 -10.63 11.81
C THR A 82 17.66 -11.78 11.26
N THR A 83 17.01 -12.88 10.88
CA THR A 83 17.60 -13.97 10.13
C THR A 83 16.58 -14.54 9.15
N ASN A 84 17.04 -15.07 8.02
CA ASN A 84 16.24 -15.88 7.10
C ASN A 84 16.54 -17.39 7.19
N LYS A 85 17.31 -17.80 8.21
CA LYS A 85 17.67 -19.20 8.46
C LYS A 85 16.99 -19.70 9.72
N LEU A 86 16.41 -20.91 9.65
CA LEU A 86 15.59 -21.49 10.71
C LEU A 86 16.32 -22.62 11.48
N ASP A 87 17.60 -22.88 11.16
CA ASP A 87 18.43 -23.82 11.94
C ASP A 87 18.75 -23.26 13.33
N ASP A 88 19.02 -24.14 14.27
CA ASP A 88 19.19 -23.79 15.69
C ASP A 88 20.35 -22.84 15.95
N GLU A 89 21.45 -23.01 15.23
CA GLU A 89 22.62 -22.14 15.36
C GLU A 89 22.33 -20.71 14.84
N SER A 90 21.59 -20.57 13.75
CA SER A 90 21.17 -19.27 13.22
C SER A 90 20.16 -18.58 14.15
N LEU A 91 19.22 -19.34 14.74
CA LEU A 91 18.30 -18.82 15.74
C LEU A 91 19.02 -18.36 17.00
N LYS A 92 20.00 -19.14 17.48
CA LYS A 92 20.85 -18.74 18.61
C LYS A 92 21.62 -17.45 18.31
N ARG A 93 22.21 -17.34 17.12
CA ARG A 93 22.98 -16.15 16.73
C ARG A 93 22.09 -14.88 16.65
N VAL A 94 20.89 -14.96 16.11
CA VAL A 94 19.99 -13.80 16.01
C VAL A 94 19.55 -13.33 17.39
N VAL A 95 19.30 -14.25 18.33
CA VAL A 95 19.01 -13.91 19.74
C VAL A 95 20.19 -13.19 20.37
N GLN A 96 21.39 -13.79 20.30
CA GLN A 96 22.61 -13.21 20.86
C GLN A 96 22.90 -11.81 20.28
N SER A 97 22.68 -11.62 18.97
CA SER A 97 22.84 -10.32 18.32
C SER A 97 21.84 -9.30 18.85
N SER A 98 20.56 -9.66 18.97
CA SER A 98 19.53 -8.80 19.52
C SER A 98 19.85 -8.41 20.98
N GLU A 99 20.21 -9.38 21.83
CA GLU A 99 20.57 -9.13 23.23
C GLU A 99 21.81 -8.25 23.39
N LYS A 100 22.86 -8.52 22.58
CA LYS A 100 24.08 -7.70 22.59
C LYS A 100 23.77 -6.24 22.24
N LEU A 101 22.94 -6.03 21.22
CA LEU A 101 22.50 -4.68 20.82
C LEU A 101 21.63 -4.05 21.91
N ALA A 102 20.66 -4.77 22.48
CA ALA A 102 19.77 -4.26 23.52
C ALA A 102 20.56 -3.79 24.76
N LYS A 103 21.58 -4.54 25.18
CA LYS A 103 22.41 -4.20 26.36
C LYS A 103 23.23 -2.92 26.22
N VAL A 104 23.49 -2.45 24.99
CA VAL A 104 24.22 -1.20 24.74
C VAL A 104 23.32 -0.03 24.34
N GLN A 105 22.03 -0.27 24.15
CA GLN A 105 21.07 0.80 23.87
C GLN A 105 20.77 1.64 25.12
N HIS A 106 20.56 2.93 24.92
CA HIS A 106 20.04 3.80 25.97
C HIS A 106 18.64 3.35 26.36
N PRO A 107 18.30 3.31 27.65
CA PRO A 107 16.95 3.03 28.11
C PRO A 107 15.93 4.03 27.56
N ASP A 108 14.86 3.54 26.93
CA ASP A 108 13.71 4.35 26.54
C ASP A 108 12.68 4.35 27.67
N PRO A 109 12.46 5.46 28.37
CA PRO A 109 11.51 5.53 29.49
C PRO A 109 10.07 5.21 29.07
N ASP A 110 9.75 5.40 27.79
CA ASP A 110 8.43 5.16 27.21
C ASP A 110 8.25 3.74 26.66
N LEU A 111 9.28 2.92 26.64
CA LEU A 111 9.16 1.52 26.21
C LEU A 111 8.15 0.79 27.09
N LEU A 112 7.09 0.29 26.48
CA LEU A 112 6.07 -0.51 27.15
C LEU A 112 6.43 -2.00 27.10
N PRO A 113 6.01 -2.80 28.07
CA PRO A 113 6.10 -4.25 28.00
C PRO A 113 5.42 -4.78 26.73
N VAL A 114 5.88 -5.93 26.20
CA VAL A 114 5.17 -6.58 25.08
C VAL A 114 3.71 -6.86 25.49
N PRO A 115 2.74 -6.73 24.56
CA PRO A 115 1.34 -6.95 24.90
C PRO A 115 1.09 -8.43 25.23
N ASP A 116 0.21 -8.67 26.18
CA ASP A 116 -0.42 -9.98 26.39
C ASP A 116 -1.70 -10.09 25.53
N PRO A 117 -2.32 -11.28 25.42
CA PRO A 117 -3.53 -11.46 24.60
C PRO A 117 -4.69 -10.55 24.97
N SER A 118 -4.81 -10.14 26.25
CA SER A 118 -5.88 -9.24 26.70
C SER A 118 -5.64 -7.79 26.30
N SER A 119 -4.40 -7.34 26.34
CA SER A 119 -3.99 -5.98 25.97
C SER A 119 -3.81 -5.78 24.47
N ALA A 120 -3.72 -6.87 23.68
CA ALA A 120 -3.73 -6.81 22.21
C ALA A 120 -5.09 -6.31 21.65
N GLY A 121 -6.14 -6.39 22.45
CA GLY A 121 -7.48 -5.93 22.09
C GLY A 121 -8.22 -6.86 21.14
N SER A 122 -9.38 -6.41 20.65
CA SER A 122 -10.17 -7.07 19.63
C SER A 122 -10.64 -6.03 18.60
N SER A 123 -10.61 -6.36 17.33
CA SER A 123 -11.22 -5.50 16.29
C SER A 123 -12.73 -5.46 16.37
N GLY A 124 -13.35 -6.46 17.05
CA GLY A 124 -14.81 -6.65 17.08
C GLY A 124 -15.42 -6.98 15.72
N ARG A 125 -14.59 -7.28 14.70
CA ARG A 125 -15.02 -7.51 13.32
C ARG A 125 -14.28 -8.69 12.71
N ASP A 126 -15.01 -9.50 11.95
CA ASP A 126 -14.43 -10.58 11.16
C ASP A 126 -13.74 -10.03 9.90
N LEU A 127 -12.58 -10.56 9.59
CA LEU A 127 -11.90 -10.28 8.34
C LEU A 127 -12.50 -11.10 7.20
N PRO A 128 -12.73 -10.49 6.02
CA PRO A 128 -12.98 -11.26 4.82
C PRO A 128 -11.83 -12.20 4.51
N SER A 129 -12.10 -13.31 3.81
CA SER A 129 -11.03 -14.21 3.37
C SER A 129 -9.99 -13.46 2.56
N ARG A 130 -8.71 -13.64 2.89
CA ARG A 130 -7.56 -13.05 2.20
C ARG A 130 -6.67 -14.11 1.56
N HIS A 131 -6.95 -15.37 1.76
CA HIS A 131 -6.24 -16.50 1.17
C HIS A 131 -7.13 -17.25 0.20
N PHE A 132 -6.68 -17.36 -1.05
CA PHE A 132 -7.38 -18.03 -2.15
C PHE A 132 -6.47 -19.11 -2.74
N ALA A 133 -6.91 -20.35 -2.67
CA ALA A 133 -6.13 -21.52 -3.11
C ALA A 133 -5.76 -21.43 -4.61
N GLU A 134 -6.66 -20.92 -5.44
CA GLU A 134 -6.43 -20.72 -6.86
C GLU A 134 -5.31 -19.72 -7.14
N THR A 135 -5.18 -18.66 -6.33
CA THR A 135 -4.07 -17.69 -6.44
C THR A 135 -2.76 -18.31 -5.98
N ALA A 136 -2.77 -19.03 -4.86
CA ALA A 136 -1.60 -19.71 -4.32
C ALA A 136 -1.04 -20.80 -5.28
N ALA A 137 -1.92 -21.41 -6.07
CA ALA A 137 -1.58 -22.51 -6.98
C ALA A 137 -1.17 -22.07 -8.40
N ILE A 138 -1.13 -20.75 -8.69
CA ILE A 138 -0.78 -20.24 -10.02
C ILE A 138 0.63 -20.70 -10.42
N THR A 139 0.68 -21.43 -11.53
CA THR A 139 1.91 -21.95 -12.10
C THR A 139 2.61 -20.94 -13.04
N PRO A 140 3.92 -21.12 -13.34
CA PRO A 140 4.61 -20.33 -14.36
C PRO A 140 3.91 -20.37 -15.74
N ALA A 141 3.38 -21.52 -16.11
CA ALA A 141 2.65 -21.68 -17.38
C ALA A 141 1.36 -20.82 -17.42
N GLN A 142 0.61 -20.77 -16.33
CA GLN A 142 -0.60 -19.95 -16.24
C GLN A 142 -0.27 -18.45 -16.25
N ARG A 143 0.81 -18.00 -15.61
CA ARG A 143 1.28 -16.62 -15.74
C ARG A 143 1.72 -16.29 -17.17
N ALA A 144 2.40 -17.22 -17.84
CA ALA A 144 2.78 -17.05 -19.25
C ALA A 144 1.56 -16.95 -20.17
N GLU A 145 0.50 -17.74 -19.95
CA GLU A 145 -0.75 -17.62 -20.71
C GLU A 145 -1.47 -16.26 -20.43
N THR A 146 -1.39 -15.75 -19.22
CA THR A 146 -1.86 -14.40 -18.91
C THR A 146 -1.09 -13.35 -19.71
N VAL A 147 0.24 -13.42 -19.73
CA VAL A 147 1.09 -12.52 -20.53
C VAL A 147 0.80 -12.65 -22.03
N LYS A 148 0.58 -13.86 -22.53
CA LYS A 148 0.23 -14.09 -23.94
C LYS A 148 -1.07 -13.39 -24.34
N LYS A 149 -2.09 -13.36 -23.49
CA LYS A 149 -3.32 -12.59 -23.75
C LYS A 149 -3.02 -11.08 -23.87
N ILE A 150 -2.17 -10.55 -22.99
CA ILE A 150 -1.76 -9.14 -23.01
C ILE A 150 -0.99 -8.81 -24.31
N ILE A 151 -0.02 -9.67 -24.68
CA ILE A 151 0.76 -9.51 -25.91
C ILE A 151 -0.15 -9.60 -27.14
N SER A 152 -1.12 -10.55 -27.16
CA SER A 152 -2.07 -10.65 -28.28
C SER A 152 -2.90 -9.38 -28.49
N THR A 153 -3.25 -8.66 -27.43
CA THR A 153 -3.89 -7.35 -27.53
C THR A 153 -2.92 -6.30 -28.11
N ALA A 154 -1.66 -6.30 -27.66
CA ALA A 154 -0.65 -5.38 -28.20
C ALA A 154 -0.41 -5.63 -29.70
N ASP A 155 -0.24 -6.89 -30.11
CA ASP A 155 -0.01 -7.27 -31.51
C ASP A 155 -1.21 -6.91 -32.42
N LYS A 156 -2.45 -7.16 -31.93
CA LYS A 156 -3.68 -6.78 -32.65
C LYS A 156 -3.73 -5.27 -32.96
N HIS A 157 -3.18 -4.48 -32.06
CA HIS A 157 -3.18 -3.02 -32.13
C HIS A 157 -1.84 -2.42 -32.62
N GLU A 158 -0.89 -3.25 -33.07
CA GLU A 158 0.44 -2.81 -33.52
C GLU A 158 1.21 -1.99 -32.46
N LEU A 159 1.00 -2.32 -31.16
CA LEU A 159 1.65 -1.69 -30.02
C LEU A 159 2.79 -2.55 -29.47
N THR A 160 3.73 -1.89 -28.83
CA THR A 160 4.72 -2.56 -27.98
C THR A 160 4.23 -2.59 -26.53
N THR A 161 4.32 -3.74 -25.86
CA THR A 161 3.91 -3.85 -24.47
C THR A 161 5.05 -4.27 -23.55
N ALA A 162 4.99 -3.77 -22.31
CA ALA A 162 5.85 -4.15 -21.19
C ALA A 162 5.03 -4.25 -19.90
N GLY A 163 5.48 -5.07 -18.97
CA GLY A 163 4.78 -5.17 -17.71
C GLY A 163 5.15 -6.40 -16.88
N ILE A 164 4.30 -6.69 -15.92
CA ILE A 164 4.44 -7.82 -15.00
C ILE A 164 3.12 -8.55 -14.77
N VAL A 165 3.22 -9.84 -14.52
CA VAL A 165 2.19 -10.66 -13.87
C VAL A 165 2.83 -11.30 -12.65
N ALA A 166 2.37 -10.94 -11.48
CA ALA A 166 2.91 -11.40 -10.21
C ALA A 166 1.85 -12.10 -9.35
N THR A 167 2.29 -13.07 -8.56
CA THR A 167 1.47 -13.75 -7.56
C THR A 167 2.31 -13.98 -6.31
N ALA A 168 1.68 -13.91 -5.14
CA ALA A 168 2.33 -14.27 -3.90
C ALA A 168 1.36 -14.97 -2.94
N GLU A 169 1.95 -15.78 -2.07
CA GLU A 169 1.31 -16.32 -0.89
C GLU A 169 2.22 -15.99 0.29
N THR A 170 1.71 -15.18 1.22
CA THR A 170 2.51 -14.65 2.33
C THR A 170 1.90 -15.00 3.68
N VAL A 171 2.76 -15.05 4.68
CA VAL A 171 2.41 -15.18 6.08
C VAL A 171 3.02 -14.03 6.88
N GLU A 172 2.27 -13.58 7.86
CA GLU A 172 2.71 -12.63 8.88
C GLU A 172 2.33 -13.19 10.26
N GLY A 173 3.26 -13.14 11.19
CA GLY A 173 3.02 -13.64 12.53
C GLY A 173 3.77 -12.82 13.60
N ILE A 174 3.19 -12.76 14.79
CA ILE A 174 3.82 -12.19 15.97
C ILE A 174 3.60 -13.10 17.17
N LEU A 175 4.69 -13.47 17.83
CA LEU A 175 4.68 -14.24 19.07
C LEU A 175 5.56 -13.54 20.11
N ASN A 176 5.15 -13.56 21.38
CA ASN A 176 5.95 -12.95 22.43
C ASN A 176 5.94 -13.73 23.75
N SER A 177 6.85 -13.36 24.64
CA SER A 177 7.05 -14.04 25.93
C SER A 177 5.91 -13.88 26.93
N ARG A 178 4.90 -13.02 26.65
CA ARG A 178 3.70 -12.85 27.48
C ARG A 178 2.49 -13.61 26.92
N GLY A 179 2.72 -14.51 25.95
CA GLY A 179 1.72 -15.45 25.46
C GLY A 179 0.88 -14.94 24.28
N LEU A 180 1.18 -13.76 23.70
CA LEU A 180 0.57 -13.36 22.44
C LEU A 180 1.08 -14.26 21.32
N ALA A 181 0.16 -14.75 20.47
CA ALA A 181 0.46 -15.58 19.31
C ALA A 181 -0.58 -15.32 18.23
N ASP A 182 -0.28 -14.40 17.33
CA ASP A 182 -1.13 -14.05 16.20
C ASP A 182 -0.48 -14.47 14.87
N TRP A 183 -1.33 -14.91 13.94
CA TRP A 183 -0.92 -15.42 12.65
C TRP A 183 -1.91 -15.04 11.56
N HIS A 184 -1.38 -14.61 10.43
CA HIS A 184 -2.18 -14.29 9.25
C HIS A 184 -1.54 -14.89 8.00
N ARG A 185 -2.38 -15.33 7.07
CA ARG A 185 -1.98 -15.85 5.75
C ARG A 185 -2.84 -15.19 4.70
N GLN A 186 -2.21 -14.74 3.63
CA GLN A 186 -2.91 -14.11 2.52
C GLN A 186 -2.26 -14.44 1.18
N THR A 187 -3.00 -14.26 0.11
CA THR A 187 -2.52 -14.30 -1.26
C THR A 187 -2.61 -12.92 -1.89
N SER A 188 -1.82 -12.70 -2.93
CA SER A 188 -1.93 -11.54 -3.79
C SER A 188 -1.66 -11.90 -5.24
N SER A 189 -2.32 -11.20 -6.15
CA SER A 189 -2.05 -11.24 -7.58
C SER A 189 -2.04 -9.81 -8.12
N GLU A 190 -1.15 -9.53 -9.06
CA GLU A 190 -0.99 -8.22 -9.68
C GLU A 190 -0.74 -8.36 -11.17
N ILE A 191 -1.35 -7.49 -11.95
CA ILE A 191 -1.07 -7.27 -13.36
C ILE A 191 -0.79 -5.78 -13.56
N SER A 192 0.36 -5.44 -14.12
CA SER A 192 0.72 -4.08 -14.54
C SER A 192 1.11 -4.12 -16.02
N ILE A 193 0.52 -3.24 -16.83
CA ILE A 193 0.67 -3.20 -18.27
C ILE A 193 0.95 -1.77 -18.72
N THR A 194 1.99 -1.59 -19.52
CA THR A 194 2.20 -0.38 -20.31
C THR A 194 2.12 -0.76 -21.77
N MET A 195 1.28 -0.07 -22.53
CA MET A 195 1.21 -0.13 -23.99
C MET A 195 1.89 1.11 -24.57
N LEU A 196 2.76 0.92 -25.54
CA LEU A 196 3.57 1.96 -26.16
C LEU A 196 3.23 2.06 -27.64
N ALA A 197 2.87 3.24 -28.09
CA ALA A 197 2.82 3.65 -29.48
C ALA A 197 4.08 4.47 -29.83
N ALA A 198 4.14 5.06 -31.02
CA ALA A 198 5.32 5.78 -31.49
C ALA A 198 5.66 7.01 -30.61
N ASP A 199 4.66 7.73 -30.11
CA ASP A 199 4.78 9.00 -29.39
C ASP A 199 3.85 9.10 -28.18
N SER A 200 3.29 7.98 -27.76
CA SER A 200 2.31 7.92 -26.67
C SER A 200 2.41 6.63 -25.89
N SER A 201 1.78 6.61 -24.73
CA SER A 201 1.68 5.41 -23.89
C SER A 201 0.35 5.36 -23.15
N GLY A 202 -0.11 4.15 -22.86
CA GLY A 202 -1.23 3.91 -21.98
C GLY A 202 -0.85 2.89 -20.91
N TRP A 203 -1.39 3.03 -19.75
CA TRP A 203 -1.07 2.20 -18.60
C TRP A 203 -2.33 1.74 -17.87
N GLN A 204 -2.26 0.51 -17.36
CA GLN A 204 -3.28 -0.05 -16.49
C GLN A 204 -2.65 -1.02 -15.49
N LYS A 205 -3.04 -0.92 -14.24
CA LYS A 205 -2.62 -1.79 -13.15
C LYS A 205 -3.82 -2.23 -12.31
N ALA A 206 -3.81 -3.47 -11.89
CA ALA A 206 -4.81 -4.00 -10.97
C ALA A 206 -4.19 -5.06 -10.07
N ASN A 207 -4.67 -5.15 -8.84
CA ASN A 207 -4.33 -6.24 -7.94
C ASN A 207 -5.55 -6.75 -7.17
N SER A 208 -5.44 -7.99 -6.69
CA SER A 208 -6.46 -8.63 -5.86
C SER A 208 -5.83 -9.77 -5.05
N PRO A 209 -6.33 -10.08 -3.85
CA PRO A 209 -6.02 -11.34 -3.18
C PRO A 209 -6.45 -12.58 -3.99
N ASN A 210 -7.52 -12.46 -4.78
CA ASN A 210 -8.02 -13.50 -5.66
C ASN A 210 -7.73 -13.18 -7.13
N VAL A 211 -6.92 -14.01 -7.79
CA VAL A 211 -6.58 -13.88 -9.21
C VAL A 211 -7.81 -13.89 -10.13
N ALA A 212 -8.88 -14.56 -9.75
CA ALA A 212 -10.13 -14.60 -10.51
C ALA A 212 -10.82 -13.24 -10.67
N ASN A 213 -10.44 -12.26 -9.85
CA ASN A 213 -10.94 -10.88 -9.96
C ASN A 213 -10.19 -10.03 -11.00
N LEU A 214 -9.15 -10.57 -11.62
CA LEU A 214 -8.34 -9.85 -12.62
C LEU A 214 -8.67 -10.35 -14.02
N ASP A 215 -9.08 -9.45 -14.89
CA ASP A 215 -9.26 -9.73 -16.34
C ASP A 215 -8.10 -9.14 -17.13
N PRO A 216 -7.10 -9.95 -17.52
CA PRO A 216 -5.93 -9.46 -18.25
C PRO A 216 -6.24 -8.91 -19.63
N ALA A 217 -7.31 -9.40 -20.29
CA ALA A 217 -7.70 -8.91 -21.61
C ALA A 217 -8.35 -7.52 -21.51
N ALA A 218 -9.26 -7.32 -20.56
CA ALA A 218 -9.88 -6.02 -20.33
C ALA A 218 -8.85 -4.97 -19.88
N LEU A 219 -7.90 -5.35 -19.02
CA LEU A 219 -6.80 -4.46 -18.59
C LEU A 219 -5.91 -4.07 -19.79
N ALA A 220 -5.59 -5.02 -20.67
CA ALA A 220 -4.77 -4.78 -21.85
C ALA A 220 -5.47 -3.87 -22.87
N GLU A 221 -6.78 -4.10 -23.15
CA GLU A 221 -7.56 -3.23 -24.05
C GLU A 221 -7.68 -1.80 -23.46
N THR A 222 -7.86 -1.64 -22.16
CA THR A 222 -7.86 -0.32 -21.51
C THR A 222 -6.54 0.41 -21.69
N ALA A 223 -5.40 -0.27 -21.45
CA ALA A 223 -4.08 0.31 -21.67
C ALA A 223 -3.83 0.64 -23.16
N ALA A 224 -4.28 -0.21 -24.08
CA ALA A 224 -4.16 0.03 -25.53
C ALA A 224 -5.00 1.24 -25.98
N SER A 225 -6.26 1.34 -25.53
CA SER A 225 -7.12 2.49 -25.82
C SER A 225 -6.46 3.81 -25.41
N LYS A 226 -5.90 3.86 -24.19
CA LYS A 226 -5.17 5.03 -23.69
C LYS A 226 -3.95 5.37 -24.53
N ALA A 227 -3.19 4.38 -24.99
CA ALA A 227 -2.04 4.60 -25.87
C ALA A 227 -2.48 5.23 -27.20
N PHE A 228 -3.59 4.77 -27.80
CA PHE A 228 -4.12 5.35 -29.03
C PHE A 228 -4.70 6.74 -28.85
N GLU A 229 -5.53 6.91 -27.84
CA GLU A 229 -6.21 8.18 -27.57
C GLU A 229 -5.22 9.29 -27.18
N SER A 230 -4.05 8.94 -26.63
CA SER A 230 -2.97 9.88 -26.31
C SER A 230 -1.95 10.07 -27.44
N ALA A 231 -2.12 9.42 -28.60
CA ALA A 231 -1.22 9.57 -29.75
C ALA A 231 -1.25 10.99 -30.36
N ALA A 232 -0.14 11.41 -30.95
CA ALA A 232 0.07 12.76 -31.48
C ALA A 232 -0.30 13.84 -30.45
N PRO A 233 0.29 13.81 -29.24
CA PRO A 233 -0.14 14.66 -28.13
C PRO A 233 0.11 16.13 -28.44
N ARG A 234 -0.90 16.97 -28.17
CA ARG A 234 -0.84 18.41 -28.41
C ARG A 234 -0.42 19.13 -27.13
N GLU A 235 0.16 20.30 -27.31
CA GLU A 235 0.40 21.22 -26.21
C GLU A 235 -0.84 22.09 -25.97
N ILE A 236 -1.23 22.21 -24.71
CA ILE A 236 -2.22 23.20 -24.25
C ILE A 236 -1.58 24.00 -23.12
N PRO A 237 -2.00 25.27 -22.89
CA PRO A 237 -1.43 26.08 -21.84
C PRO A 237 -1.57 25.44 -20.46
N ALA A 238 -0.50 25.47 -19.68
CA ALA A 238 -0.54 25.13 -18.25
C ALA A 238 -1.34 26.21 -17.50
N GLY A 239 -1.79 25.89 -16.32
CA GLY A 239 -2.57 26.76 -15.44
C GLY A 239 -3.58 25.96 -14.62
N LYS A 240 -4.42 26.68 -13.91
CA LYS A 240 -5.53 26.04 -13.16
C LYS A 240 -6.62 25.59 -14.10
N CYS A 241 -7.03 24.35 -13.97
CA CYS A 241 -8.15 23.80 -14.73
C CYS A 241 -8.90 22.71 -13.96
N THR A 242 -10.07 22.33 -14.45
CA THR A 242 -10.78 21.15 -13.96
C THR A 242 -10.01 19.90 -14.40
N VAL A 243 -9.74 18.99 -13.44
CA VAL A 243 -9.18 17.69 -13.74
C VAL A 243 -10.15 16.57 -13.38
N ILE A 244 -10.07 15.49 -14.13
CA ILE A 244 -10.70 14.22 -13.80
C ILE A 244 -9.55 13.24 -13.53
N LEU A 245 -9.43 12.80 -12.29
CA LEU A 245 -8.39 11.89 -11.84
C LEU A 245 -8.96 10.47 -11.81
N GLU A 246 -8.33 9.55 -12.54
CA GLU A 246 -8.62 8.12 -12.38
C GLU A 246 -8.19 7.62 -11.00
N PRO A 247 -8.69 6.47 -10.52
CA PRO A 247 -8.36 5.97 -9.17
C PRO A 247 -6.85 5.86 -8.88
N ALA A 248 -6.03 5.49 -9.88
CA ALA A 248 -4.57 5.43 -9.70
C ALA A 248 -3.97 6.83 -9.48
N ALA A 249 -4.43 7.85 -10.23
CA ALA A 249 -3.97 9.23 -10.03
C ALA A 249 -4.39 9.77 -8.66
N VAL A 250 -5.61 9.46 -8.19
CA VAL A 250 -6.06 9.81 -6.84
C VAL A 250 -5.16 9.15 -5.80
N LEU A 251 -4.95 7.84 -5.90
CA LEU A 251 -4.11 7.07 -4.98
C LEU A 251 -2.69 7.64 -4.91
N ASP A 252 -2.06 7.89 -6.07
CA ASP A 252 -0.68 8.36 -6.15
C ASP A 252 -0.47 9.68 -5.38
N ILE A 253 -1.43 10.60 -5.44
CA ILE A 253 -1.30 11.90 -4.77
C ILE A 253 -1.76 11.89 -3.31
N VAL A 254 -2.89 11.24 -2.99
CA VAL A 254 -3.41 11.27 -1.60
C VAL A 254 -2.56 10.41 -0.65
N GLY A 255 -1.79 9.47 -1.16
CA GLY A 255 -0.90 8.63 -0.36
C GLY A 255 0.11 9.41 0.48
N PHE A 256 0.48 10.59 0.05
CA PHE A 256 1.44 11.46 0.73
C PHE A 256 0.94 12.11 2.02
N MET A 257 -0.34 11.95 2.38
CA MET A 257 -0.86 12.58 3.60
C MET A 257 -1.03 11.62 4.80
N PHE A 258 -0.99 10.29 4.61
CA PHE A 258 -1.45 9.38 5.67
C PHE A 258 -0.47 9.20 6.83
N PHE A 259 0.83 9.40 6.62
CA PHE A 259 1.79 9.44 7.73
C PHE A 259 1.53 10.60 8.69
N ASP A 260 0.90 11.67 8.24
CA ASP A 260 0.54 12.82 9.07
C ASP A 260 -0.60 12.51 10.06
N PHE A 261 -1.38 11.45 9.82
CA PHE A 261 -2.43 10.99 10.73
C PHE A 261 -1.90 10.12 11.90
N GLY A 262 -0.60 9.92 12.01
CA GLY A 262 0.03 9.31 13.18
C GLY A 262 0.13 10.28 14.35
N GLY A 263 -0.18 9.81 15.57
CA GLY A 263 -0.06 10.63 16.79
C GLY A 263 1.37 11.09 17.05
N LEU A 264 2.40 10.28 16.67
CA LEU A 264 3.80 10.68 16.79
C LEU A 264 4.13 11.87 15.90
N SER A 265 3.58 11.94 14.69
CA SER A 265 3.76 13.10 13.79
C SER A 265 3.24 14.40 14.40
N ILE A 266 2.14 14.34 15.17
CA ILE A 266 1.61 15.47 15.92
C ILE A 266 2.54 15.86 17.10
N LEU A 267 3.00 14.87 17.89
CA LEU A 267 3.93 15.10 19.00
C LEU A 267 5.22 15.77 18.55
N ASP A 268 5.76 15.33 17.43
CA ASP A 268 6.99 15.85 16.81
C ASP A 268 6.77 17.14 16.04
N GLN A 269 5.53 17.63 15.96
CA GLN A 269 5.13 18.82 15.20
C GLN A 269 5.52 18.78 13.72
N ARG A 270 5.49 17.60 13.11
CA ARG A 270 5.82 17.36 11.69
C ARG A 270 4.58 17.23 10.80
N SER A 271 3.39 17.11 11.39
CA SER A 271 2.15 16.89 10.66
C SER A 271 1.51 18.21 10.21
N PHE A 272 0.94 18.24 9.00
CA PHE A 272 0.08 19.33 8.58
C PHE A 272 -1.21 19.43 9.41
N LEU A 273 -1.52 18.41 10.19
CA LEU A 273 -2.69 18.37 11.10
C LEU A 273 -2.44 19.03 12.45
N ASN A 274 -1.22 19.48 12.74
CA ASN A 274 -0.93 20.20 13.99
C ASN A 274 -1.84 21.43 14.14
N ASN A 275 -2.60 21.48 15.25
CA ASN A 275 -3.65 22.46 15.55
C ASN A 275 -4.83 22.48 14.55
N ARG A 276 -5.00 21.43 13.73
CA ARG A 276 -6.07 21.31 12.73
C ARG A 276 -6.98 20.08 12.93
N VAL A 277 -6.77 19.27 13.96
CA VAL A 277 -7.70 18.21 14.35
C VAL A 277 -9.02 18.86 14.79
N ASP A 278 -10.16 18.24 14.47
CA ASP A 278 -11.53 18.78 14.54
C ASP A 278 -11.81 20.03 13.68
N SER A 279 -10.89 20.38 12.77
CA SER A 279 -11.11 21.43 11.78
C SER A 279 -11.61 20.86 10.45
N LYS A 280 -12.45 21.62 9.76
CA LYS A 280 -12.87 21.31 8.38
C LYS A 280 -11.76 21.72 7.42
N LEU A 281 -11.00 20.75 6.95
CA LEU A 281 -9.89 20.96 6.01
C LEU A 281 -10.24 20.60 4.57
N PHE A 282 -11.24 19.74 4.36
CA PHE A 282 -11.58 19.19 3.04
C PHE A 282 -13.03 19.45 2.68
N GLY A 283 -13.41 19.12 1.46
CA GLY A 283 -14.78 19.19 1.00
C GLY A 283 -15.72 18.33 1.86
N GLU A 284 -16.98 18.75 2.00
CA GLU A 284 -17.98 18.07 2.83
C GLU A 284 -18.27 16.63 2.34
N ASN A 285 -18.01 16.36 1.08
CA ASN A 285 -18.14 15.04 0.47
C ASN A 285 -16.96 14.10 0.77
N ILE A 286 -15.90 14.57 1.46
CA ILE A 286 -14.71 13.76 1.77
C ILE A 286 -14.89 13.04 3.10
N ASN A 287 -14.92 11.70 3.02
CA ASN A 287 -14.93 10.80 4.16
C ASN A 287 -13.81 9.79 3.97
N ILE A 288 -12.93 9.62 4.98
CA ILE A 288 -11.77 8.73 4.91
C ILE A 288 -11.63 7.95 6.21
N TRP A 289 -11.40 6.67 6.12
CA TRP A 289 -11.07 5.84 7.27
C TRP A 289 -9.96 4.82 6.95
N ASP A 290 -9.31 4.32 7.97
CA ASP A 290 -8.52 3.09 7.89
C ASP A 290 -9.42 1.92 8.29
N ASP A 291 -9.49 0.88 7.46
CA ASP A 291 -10.32 -0.29 7.72
C ASP A 291 -9.76 -1.55 7.03
N VAL A 292 -8.98 -2.32 7.76
CA VAL A 292 -8.44 -3.61 7.29
C VAL A 292 -9.54 -4.63 6.97
N ALA A 293 -10.73 -4.51 7.58
CA ALA A 293 -11.85 -5.42 7.36
C ALA A 293 -12.75 -5.02 6.17
N HIS A 294 -12.42 -3.93 5.45
CA HIS A 294 -13.15 -3.56 4.24
C HIS A 294 -13.00 -4.65 3.16
N PRO A 295 -14.07 -5.09 2.46
CA PRO A 295 -14.01 -6.20 1.50
C PRO A 295 -12.96 -6.05 0.40
N LEU A 296 -12.72 -4.83 -0.06
CA LEU A 296 -11.73 -4.52 -1.11
C LEU A 296 -10.32 -4.30 -0.58
N GLN A 297 -10.08 -4.30 0.74
CA GLN A 297 -8.74 -4.18 1.31
C GLN A 297 -8.00 -5.52 1.35
N SER A 298 -6.72 -5.45 1.59
CA SER A 298 -5.83 -6.54 1.99
C SER A 298 -5.09 -6.12 3.26
N GLY A 299 -4.33 -6.99 3.84
CA GLY A 299 -3.49 -6.68 4.99
C GLY A 299 -3.78 -7.52 6.22
N VAL A 300 -2.95 -7.30 7.21
CA VAL A 300 -2.84 -8.10 8.43
C VAL A 300 -3.76 -7.51 9.52
N PRO A 301 -4.49 -8.33 10.30
CA PRO A 301 -5.45 -7.85 11.31
C PRO A 301 -4.82 -7.30 12.59
N PHE A 302 -3.52 -7.29 12.68
CA PHE A 302 -2.74 -6.77 13.80
C PHE A 302 -1.59 -5.91 13.29
N ASP A 303 -1.05 -5.08 14.15
CA ASP A 303 0.09 -4.22 13.82
C ASP A 303 1.44 -4.84 14.20
N GLY A 304 2.51 -4.08 14.02
CA GLY A 304 3.87 -4.50 14.34
C GLY A 304 4.17 -4.67 15.83
N GLU A 305 3.26 -4.25 16.71
CA GLU A 305 3.29 -4.48 18.15
C GLU A 305 2.35 -5.62 18.59
N GLY A 306 1.54 -6.20 17.68
CA GLY A 306 0.54 -7.21 17.98
C GLY A 306 -0.80 -6.68 18.45
N VAL A 307 -1.06 -5.39 18.31
CA VAL A 307 -2.35 -4.79 18.63
C VAL A 307 -3.32 -5.01 17.46
N ARG A 308 -4.55 -5.41 17.76
CA ARG A 308 -5.61 -5.60 16.76
C ARG A 308 -5.97 -4.28 16.10
N ARG A 309 -5.96 -4.25 14.74
CA ARG A 309 -6.32 -3.09 13.95
C ARG A 309 -7.79 -2.72 14.16
N GLN A 310 -8.01 -1.47 14.52
CA GLN A 310 -9.33 -0.87 14.66
C GLN A 310 -9.71 -0.16 13.37
N LYS A 311 -11.01 -0.04 13.09
CA LYS A 311 -11.49 0.95 12.12
C LYS A 311 -11.31 2.35 12.72
N VAL A 312 -10.59 3.22 12.03
CA VAL A 312 -10.32 4.60 12.46
C VAL A 312 -10.92 5.56 11.45
N HIS A 313 -11.87 6.37 11.88
CA HIS A 313 -12.47 7.44 11.06
C HIS A 313 -11.52 8.65 11.07
N LEU A 314 -10.71 8.78 10.04
CA LEU A 314 -9.70 9.83 9.90
C LEU A 314 -10.34 11.17 9.56
N VAL A 315 -11.26 11.15 8.59
CA VAL A 315 -11.99 12.33 8.11
C VAL A 315 -13.48 11.99 7.97
N GLU A 316 -14.34 12.87 8.47
CA GLU A 316 -15.79 12.78 8.33
C GLU A 316 -16.35 14.13 7.84
N ASN A 317 -17.04 14.13 6.70
CA ASN A 317 -17.59 15.33 6.07
C ASN A 317 -16.57 16.48 5.95
N GLY A 318 -15.35 16.13 5.54
CA GLY A 318 -14.23 17.04 5.41
C GLY A 318 -13.57 17.51 6.70
N VAL A 319 -14.04 17.05 7.86
CA VAL A 319 -13.48 17.37 9.17
C VAL A 319 -12.53 16.27 9.60
N VAL A 320 -11.30 16.64 9.96
CA VAL A 320 -10.32 15.69 10.56
C VAL A 320 -10.82 15.27 11.93
N LYS A 321 -11.00 13.97 12.15
CA LYS A 321 -11.64 13.44 13.37
C LYS A 321 -10.71 12.68 14.28
N ARG A 322 -9.93 11.76 13.74
CA ARG A 322 -9.13 10.85 14.56
C ARG A 322 -7.75 10.63 13.96
N LEU A 323 -6.83 10.27 14.86
CA LEU A 323 -5.47 9.88 14.53
C LEU A 323 -5.28 8.38 14.80
N ALA A 324 -4.28 7.80 14.15
CA ALA A 324 -3.78 6.48 14.49
C ALA A 324 -2.77 6.57 15.63
N TYR A 325 -2.70 5.53 16.47
CA TYR A 325 -1.80 5.48 17.60
C TYR A 325 -1.15 4.11 17.77
N ALA A 326 0.17 4.10 17.89
CA ALA A 326 0.92 3.03 18.53
C ALA A 326 0.71 3.07 20.06
N ARG A 327 1.08 2.00 20.76
CA ARG A 327 0.87 1.92 22.23
C ARG A 327 1.63 3.01 22.98
N ALA A 328 2.92 3.15 22.72
CA ALA A 328 3.77 4.14 23.37
C ALA A 328 3.35 5.58 23.00
N THR A 329 3.01 5.81 21.73
CA THR A 329 2.55 7.11 21.26
C THR A 329 1.25 7.54 21.93
N ALA A 330 0.30 6.61 22.11
CA ALA A 330 -0.94 6.91 22.85
C ALA A 330 -0.65 7.38 24.30
N GLU A 331 0.27 6.70 24.99
CA GLU A 331 0.66 7.09 26.36
C GLU A 331 1.41 8.43 26.41
N LYS A 332 2.29 8.70 25.44
CA LYS A 332 2.96 10.01 25.32
C LYS A 332 1.95 11.12 25.05
N MET A 333 0.98 10.87 24.15
CA MET A 333 -0.03 11.85 23.77
C MET A 333 -0.91 12.25 24.94
N LYS A 334 -1.36 11.30 25.78
CA LYS A 334 -2.15 11.57 26.99
C LYS A 334 -1.46 12.51 27.97
N ARG A 335 -0.12 12.55 27.99
CA ARG A 335 0.71 13.38 28.87
C ARG A 335 1.18 14.67 28.22
N SER A 336 0.86 14.87 26.93
CA SER A 336 1.32 16.01 26.14
C SER A 336 0.38 17.22 26.25
N ALA A 337 0.87 18.39 25.83
CA ALA A 337 0.06 19.60 25.68
C ALA A 337 -0.99 19.51 24.55
N PHE A 338 -0.97 18.43 23.77
CA PHE A 338 -1.92 18.19 22.67
C PHE A 338 -3.11 17.29 23.10
N ALA A 339 -3.09 16.71 24.30
CA ALA A 339 -4.07 15.71 24.73
C ALA A 339 -5.53 16.15 24.51
N ASP A 340 -5.85 17.39 24.86
CA ASP A 340 -7.21 17.94 24.74
C ASP A 340 -7.56 18.43 23.33
N LYS A 341 -6.63 18.28 22.36
CA LYS A 341 -6.76 18.84 20.99
C LYS A 341 -6.86 17.78 19.88
N VAL A 342 -6.73 16.49 20.21
CA VAL A 342 -6.57 15.44 19.21
C VAL A 342 -7.64 14.34 19.27
N GLY A 343 -8.71 14.56 20.03
CA GLY A 343 -9.80 13.60 20.19
C GLY A 343 -9.42 12.38 21.04
N PRO A 344 -10.09 11.25 20.88
CA PRO A 344 -9.86 10.07 21.69
C PRO A 344 -8.45 9.48 21.50
N ILE A 345 -7.75 9.23 22.60
CA ILE A 345 -6.37 8.72 22.60
C ILE A 345 -6.36 7.28 23.14
N ALA A 346 -6.16 6.32 22.25
CA ALA A 346 -6.00 4.91 22.58
C ALA A 346 -5.20 4.21 21.46
N PRO A 347 -4.50 3.10 21.74
CA PRO A 347 -3.88 2.30 20.71
C PRO A 347 -4.91 1.85 19.66
N THR A 348 -4.59 2.02 18.39
CA THR A 348 -5.50 1.73 17.27
C THR A 348 -5.07 0.56 16.41
N GLY A 349 -3.93 -0.08 16.74
CA GLY A 349 -3.39 -1.19 15.95
C GLY A 349 -2.72 -0.73 14.66
N HIS A 350 -1.93 0.34 14.71
CA HIS A 350 -1.22 0.91 13.56
C HIS A 350 0.27 1.12 13.82
N GLY A 351 0.79 0.60 14.95
CA GLY A 351 2.19 0.71 15.33
C GLY A 351 3.12 -0.08 14.41
N PHE A 352 4.26 0.52 14.09
CA PHE A 352 5.33 -0.20 13.40
C PHE A 352 6.12 -1.08 14.37
N PRO A 353 6.81 -2.14 13.87
CA PRO A 353 7.62 -3.01 14.71
C PRO A 353 8.70 -2.26 15.49
N LEU A 354 8.76 -2.46 16.80
CA LEU A 354 9.77 -1.83 17.67
C LEU A 354 11.14 -2.52 17.58
N PRO A 355 12.26 -1.78 17.81
CA PRO A 355 12.32 -0.32 17.94
C PRO A 355 12.14 0.38 16.57
N ASN A 356 11.44 1.50 16.54
CA ASN A 356 11.28 2.32 15.33
C ASN A 356 11.12 3.81 15.72
N GLU A 357 11.44 4.69 14.77
CA GLU A 357 11.32 6.15 14.91
C GLU A 357 10.11 6.73 14.16
N MET A 358 9.35 5.88 13.45
CA MET A 358 8.22 6.32 12.63
C MET A 358 6.89 6.31 13.39
N GLY A 359 6.84 5.59 14.53
CA GLY A 359 5.64 5.44 15.33
C GLY A 359 4.58 4.55 14.69
N GLU A 360 3.66 5.14 14.00
CA GLU A 360 2.49 4.48 13.39
C GLU A 360 2.02 5.20 12.13
N SER A 361 1.24 4.47 11.30
CA SER A 361 0.53 5.06 10.17
C SER A 361 -0.71 4.25 9.78
N PRO A 362 -1.80 4.92 9.39
CA PRO A 362 -2.88 4.27 8.65
C PRO A 362 -2.37 3.69 7.32
N MET A 363 -2.73 2.43 7.02
CA MET A 363 -2.25 1.71 5.83
C MET A 363 -3.38 1.02 5.05
N ASN A 364 -4.60 0.96 5.62
CA ASN A 364 -5.77 0.35 4.98
C ASN A 364 -6.82 1.40 4.63
N ILE A 365 -6.38 2.37 3.83
CA ILE A 365 -7.17 3.56 3.51
C ILE A 365 -8.37 3.22 2.63
N VAL A 366 -9.51 3.76 3.04
CA VAL A 366 -10.78 3.67 2.33
C VAL A 366 -11.41 5.06 2.27
N PHE A 367 -11.66 5.56 1.07
CA PHE A 367 -12.53 6.70 0.87
C PHE A 367 -13.97 6.24 0.91
N GLY A 368 -14.82 6.97 1.61
CA GLY A 368 -16.23 6.71 1.70
C GLY A 368 -16.95 6.87 0.36
N PRO A 369 -18.02 6.11 0.13
CA PRO A 369 -18.85 6.33 -1.04
C PRO A 369 -19.51 7.72 -0.98
N SER A 370 -19.64 8.35 -2.15
CA SER A 370 -20.49 9.52 -2.28
C SER A 370 -21.96 9.12 -2.17
N ASP A 371 -22.81 9.99 -1.63
CA ASP A 371 -24.28 9.82 -1.64
C ASP A 371 -24.83 9.73 -3.07
N LYS A 372 -24.15 10.35 -4.01
CA LYS A 372 -24.46 10.35 -5.44
C LYS A 372 -23.21 10.05 -6.24
N PRO A 373 -22.83 8.76 -6.35
CA PRO A 373 -21.64 8.40 -7.12
C PRO A 373 -21.83 8.79 -8.60
N THR A 374 -20.80 9.40 -9.17
CA THR A 374 -20.75 9.85 -10.55
C THR A 374 -19.73 9.01 -11.32
N SER A 375 -20.12 8.33 -12.39
CA SER A 375 -19.17 7.53 -13.16
C SER A 375 -18.14 8.41 -13.88
N LEU A 376 -17.02 7.81 -14.31
CA LEU A 376 -15.96 8.51 -15.05
C LEU A 376 -16.53 9.15 -16.32
N GLU A 377 -17.39 8.45 -17.05
CA GLU A 377 -18.06 8.93 -18.25
C GLU A 377 -19.00 10.13 -17.94
N GLN A 378 -19.71 10.08 -16.82
CA GLN A 378 -20.56 11.19 -16.38
C GLN A 378 -19.73 12.42 -15.95
N MET A 379 -18.57 12.19 -15.31
CA MET A 379 -17.64 13.29 -15.00
C MET A 379 -17.11 13.94 -16.28
N ILE A 380 -16.74 13.14 -17.27
CA ILE A 380 -16.33 13.64 -18.58
C ILE A 380 -17.49 14.41 -19.23
N ALA A 381 -18.68 13.80 -19.32
CA ALA A 381 -19.85 14.39 -19.96
C ALA A 381 -20.30 15.75 -19.33
N SER A 382 -20.03 15.95 -18.05
CA SER A 382 -20.32 17.18 -17.31
C SER A 382 -19.20 18.22 -17.32
N THR A 383 -18.11 17.96 -18.04
CA THR A 383 -16.93 18.84 -18.07
C THR A 383 -16.91 19.66 -19.36
N GLU A 384 -17.06 20.97 -19.24
CA GLU A 384 -16.97 21.91 -20.37
C GLU A 384 -15.53 21.96 -20.91
N ARG A 385 -14.55 22.17 -20.01
CA ARG A 385 -13.11 22.16 -20.33
C ARG A 385 -12.32 21.59 -19.17
N GLY A 386 -11.41 20.65 -19.46
CA GLY A 386 -10.62 20.02 -18.41
C GLY A 386 -9.59 19.05 -18.95
N VAL A 387 -8.94 18.33 -18.03
CA VAL A 387 -7.92 17.32 -18.32
C VAL A 387 -8.28 16.02 -17.60
N LEU A 388 -8.33 14.92 -18.33
CA LEU A 388 -8.40 13.57 -17.75
C LEU A 388 -6.99 13.04 -17.55
N VAL A 389 -6.69 12.51 -16.37
CA VAL A 389 -5.37 12.03 -15.95
C VAL A 389 -5.45 10.58 -15.49
N THR A 390 -4.70 9.70 -16.16
CA THR A 390 -4.63 8.28 -15.82
C THR A 390 -3.86 8.03 -14.53
N ARG A 391 -2.66 8.56 -14.41
CA ARG A 391 -1.82 8.45 -13.21
C ARG A 391 -0.87 9.62 -13.05
N LEU A 392 -0.31 9.74 -11.84
CA LEU A 392 0.71 10.72 -11.52
C LEU A 392 2.06 10.01 -11.31
N TRP A 393 3.14 10.79 -11.42
CA TRP A 393 4.49 10.25 -11.37
C TRP A 393 5.48 11.24 -10.76
N TYR A 394 6.52 10.70 -10.12
CA TYR A 394 7.62 11.47 -9.55
C TYR A 394 7.14 12.56 -8.58
N ILE A 395 6.23 12.16 -7.68
CA ILE A 395 5.65 13.07 -6.69
C ILE A 395 6.65 13.33 -5.57
N ARG A 396 6.79 14.61 -5.18
CA ARG A 396 7.63 15.04 -4.06
C ARG A 396 6.90 16.10 -3.27
N GLU A 397 7.14 16.11 -1.95
CA GLU A 397 6.61 17.14 -1.07
C GLU A 397 7.46 18.40 -1.15
N VAL A 398 6.81 19.55 -1.33
CA VAL A 398 7.40 20.88 -1.41
C VAL A 398 7.19 21.65 -0.12
N ASP A 399 5.96 21.61 0.40
CA ASP A 399 5.58 22.24 1.67
C ASP A 399 4.81 21.23 2.51
N PRO A 400 5.40 20.72 3.62
CA PRO A 400 4.77 19.74 4.44
C PRO A 400 3.53 20.27 5.21
N TYR A 401 3.49 21.58 5.54
CA TYR A 401 2.38 22.13 6.33
C TYR A 401 1.16 22.51 5.48
N GLU A 402 1.37 23.10 4.30
CA GLU A 402 0.29 23.34 3.33
C GLU A 402 0.03 22.12 2.44
N LYS A 403 0.79 21.05 2.65
CA LYS A 403 0.75 19.78 1.91
C LYS A 403 0.80 19.98 0.41
N ILE A 404 1.76 20.83 -0.02
CA ILE A 404 1.99 21.10 -1.42
C ILE A 404 2.90 20.03 -1.99
N LEU A 405 2.42 19.37 -3.04
CA LEU A 405 3.13 18.34 -3.78
C LEU A 405 3.46 18.83 -5.18
N THR A 406 4.65 18.48 -5.68
CA THR A 406 5.00 18.60 -7.09
C THR A 406 5.12 17.22 -7.70
N GLY A 407 4.80 17.09 -8.98
CA GLY A 407 4.90 15.86 -9.74
C GLY A 407 4.51 16.09 -11.18
N MET A 408 4.24 15.02 -11.92
CA MET A 408 3.81 15.14 -13.32
C MET A 408 2.72 14.10 -13.64
N THR A 409 1.94 14.37 -14.70
CA THR A 409 1.03 13.39 -15.30
C THR A 409 1.83 12.39 -16.13
N ARG A 410 1.29 11.17 -16.34
CA ARG A 410 1.96 10.12 -17.11
C ARG A 410 0.99 9.10 -17.69
N ASP A 411 1.38 8.52 -18.85
CA ASP A 411 0.75 7.36 -19.51
C ASP A 411 -0.76 7.51 -19.75
N GLY A 412 -1.14 8.63 -20.30
CA GLY A 412 -2.53 9.00 -20.64
C GLY A 412 -2.94 10.28 -19.94
N THR A 413 -2.77 11.38 -20.65
CA THR A 413 -3.25 12.71 -20.27
C THR A 413 -4.06 13.24 -21.44
N PHE A 414 -5.34 13.60 -21.20
CA PHE A 414 -6.28 13.88 -22.28
C PHE A 414 -6.99 15.20 -22.06
N TYR A 415 -7.16 15.96 -23.13
CA TYR A 415 -8.00 17.16 -23.11
C TYR A 415 -9.47 16.78 -23.24
N VAL A 416 -10.26 17.32 -22.34
CA VAL A 416 -11.71 17.16 -22.32
C VAL A 416 -12.36 18.50 -22.67
N GLU A 417 -13.28 18.51 -23.63
CA GLU A 417 -14.04 19.68 -24.05
C GLU A 417 -15.45 19.28 -24.45
N ASP A 418 -16.45 20.08 -24.03
CA ASP A 418 -17.87 19.87 -24.30
C ASP A 418 -18.34 18.43 -24.01
N GLY A 419 -17.92 17.91 -22.86
CA GLY A 419 -18.29 16.58 -22.39
C GLY A 419 -17.66 15.40 -23.13
N LYS A 420 -16.57 15.60 -23.87
CA LYS A 420 -15.89 14.55 -24.64
C LYS A 420 -14.38 14.64 -24.51
N VAL A 421 -13.71 13.48 -24.46
CA VAL A 421 -12.27 13.39 -24.69
C VAL A 421 -12.01 13.76 -26.14
N ARG A 422 -11.13 14.72 -26.38
CA ARG A 422 -10.85 15.26 -27.72
C ARG A 422 -9.55 14.72 -28.33
N TYR A 423 -8.48 14.75 -27.54
CA TYR A 423 -7.14 14.33 -27.96
C TYR A 423 -6.22 14.18 -26.76
N GLY A 424 -5.13 13.47 -26.95
CA GLY A 424 -4.04 13.39 -25.98
C GLY A 424 -3.27 14.71 -25.89
N VAL A 425 -2.81 15.04 -24.69
CA VAL A 425 -1.97 16.20 -24.44
C VAL A 425 -0.64 15.77 -23.85
N ARG A 426 0.40 16.60 -24.05
CA ARG A 426 1.70 16.39 -23.40
C ARG A 426 1.53 16.42 -21.90
N ASN A 427 2.34 15.65 -21.22
CA ASN A 427 2.30 15.57 -19.77
C ASN A 427 2.58 16.93 -19.14
N PHE A 428 1.93 17.18 -18.02
CA PHE A 428 2.09 18.38 -17.23
C PHE A 428 2.89 18.11 -15.98
N ARG A 429 3.67 19.10 -15.55
CA ARG A 429 4.11 19.23 -14.17
C ARG A 429 3.01 19.94 -13.38
N PHE A 430 2.83 19.56 -12.13
CA PHE A 430 1.91 20.22 -11.20
C PHE A 430 2.61 20.64 -9.92
N ASN A 431 2.07 21.68 -9.28
CA ASN A 431 2.25 22.00 -7.88
C ASN A 431 0.88 22.17 -7.26
N GLU A 432 0.47 21.24 -6.42
CA GLU A 432 -0.90 21.20 -5.88
C GLU A 432 -0.90 20.97 -4.38
N SER A 433 -1.75 21.71 -3.66
CA SER A 433 -2.01 21.46 -2.26
C SER A 433 -3.08 20.37 -2.12
N LEU A 434 -2.77 19.27 -1.44
CA LEU A 434 -3.75 18.23 -1.15
C LEU A 434 -4.97 18.76 -0.38
N ILE A 435 -4.76 19.74 0.50
CA ILE A 435 -5.85 20.37 1.25
C ILE A 435 -6.80 21.07 0.27
N GLN A 436 -6.25 21.86 -0.66
CA GLN A 436 -7.05 22.56 -1.67
C GLN A 436 -7.70 21.60 -2.66
N MET A 437 -6.92 20.61 -3.16
CA MET A 437 -7.43 19.59 -4.07
C MET A 437 -8.65 18.87 -3.49
N LEU A 438 -8.55 18.36 -2.26
CA LEU A 438 -9.66 17.65 -1.60
C LEU A 438 -10.80 18.58 -1.17
N SER A 439 -10.57 19.89 -1.03
CA SER A 439 -11.63 20.89 -0.83
C SER A 439 -12.38 21.23 -2.12
N ASN A 440 -11.74 21.01 -3.27
CA ASN A 440 -12.27 21.35 -4.60
C ASN A 440 -12.86 20.14 -5.34
N VAL A 441 -13.09 19.01 -4.66
CA VAL A 441 -13.71 17.83 -5.28
C VAL A 441 -15.19 18.10 -5.55
N GLU A 442 -15.58 18.14 -6.84
CA GLU A 442 -16.96 18.39 -7.30
C GLU A 442 -17.77 17.10 -7.42
N ALA A 443 -17.11 15.99 -7.81
CA ALA A 443 -17.75 14.69 -7.97
C ALA A 443 -16.78 13.55 -7.66
N MET A 444 -17.34 12.46 -7.14
CA MET A 444 -16.60 11.21 -6.88
C MET A 444 -17.40 10.03 -7.42
N GLY A 445 -16.67 9.05 -7.93
CA GLY A 445 -17.24 7.78 -8.35
C GLY A 445 -17.42 6.79 -7.20
N VAL A 446 -17.72 5.55 -7.57
CA VAL A 446 -17.69 4.43 -6.64
C VAL A 446 -16.24 4.12 -6.29
N PRO A 447 -15.87 4.03 -4.99
CA PRO A 447 -14.52 3.64 -4.60
C PRO A 447 -14.19 2.23 -5.07
N VAL A 448 -13.00 2.05 -5.65
CA VAL A 448 -12.46 0.78 -6.10
C VAL A 448 -11.11 0.54 -5.46
N ARG A 449 -10.70 -0.75 -5.40
CA ARG A 449 -9.32 -1.04 -5.06
C ARG A 449 -8.41 -0.53 -6.17
N ALA A 450 -7.59 0.43 -5.86
CA ALA A 450 -6.61 1.02 -6.77
C ALA A 450 -5.20 0.60 -6.40
N SER A 451 -4.36 0.51 -7.41
CA SER A 451 -2.93 0.26 -7.31
C SER A 451 -2.20 1.29 -8.17
N GLY A 452 -1.22 1.95 -7.61
CA GLY A 452 -0.42 2.99 -8.25
C GLY A 452 1.07 2.64 -8.28
N GLU A 453 1.90 3.63 -8.50
CA GLU A 453 3.36 3.50 -8.53
C GLU A 453 4.05 4.40 -7.47
N GLU A 454 3.35 5.41 -6.96
CA GLU A 454 3.90 6.39 -6.01
C GLU A 454 3.46 6.14 -4.58
N SER A 455 2.44 5.29 -4.37
CA SER A 455 1.92 5.00 -3.04
C SER A 455 1.41 3.55 -2.90
N PHE A 456 1.00 3.18 -1.70
CA PHE A 456 0.45 1.85 -1.39
C PHE A 456 -1.01 1.73 -1.85
N ASP A 457 -1.49 0.49 -2.00
CA ASP A 457 -2.85 0.19 -2.45
C ASP A 457 -3.92 0.72 -1.49
N MET A 458 -4.95 1.34 -2.06
CA MET A 458 -6.05 1.94 -1.33
C MET A 458 -7.40 1.64 -2.00
N VAL A 459 -8.48 1.90 -1.29
CA VAL A 459 -9.82 1.93 -1.86
C VAL A 459 -10.20 3.38 -2.06
N VAL A 460 -10.12 3.85 -3.32
CA VAL A 460 -10.33 5.24 -3.69
C VAL A 460 -11.26 5.37 -4.91
N PRO A 461 -12.09 6.44 -4.99
CA PRO A 461 -12.90 6.72 -6.17
C PRO A 461 -12.11 7.47 -7.24
N PRO A 462 -12.53 7.47 -8.52
CA PRO A 462 -12.16 8.54 -9.43
C PRO A 462 -12.76 9.87 -8.93
N MET A 463 -12.08 10.98 -9.20
CA MET A 463 -12.47 12.31 -8.71
C MET A 463 -12.47 13.35 -9.82
N LYS A 464 -13.50 14.21 -9.85
CA LYS A 464 -13.49 15.46 -10.61
C LYS A 464 -13.16 16.60 -9.66
N VAL A 465 -12.10 17.35 -9.96
CA VAL A 465 -11.54 18.39 -9.10
C VAL A 465 -11.40 19.67 -9.90
N ARG A 466 -11.91 20.79 -9.39
CA ARG A 466 -11.71 22.11 -10.01
C ARG A 466 -10.39 22.74 -9.55
N ASP A 467 -9.91 23.69 -10.35
CA ASP A 467 -8.75 24.53 -10.04
C ASP A 467 -7.44 23.78 -9.73
N PHE A 468 -7.27 22.58 -10.25
CA PHE A 468 -6.01 21.83 -10.13
C PHE A 468 -4.89 22.58 -10.87
N ASN A 469 -3.73 22.74 -10.23
CA ASN A 469 -2.70 23.64 -10.68
C ASN A 469 -1.57 22.95 -11.48
N PHE A 470 -1.64 23.00 -12.80
CA PHE A 470 -0.53 22.63 -13.67
C PHE A 470 0.42 23.82 -13.87
N THR A 471 1.71 23.62 -13.67
CA THR A 471 2.71 24.69 -13.69
C THR A 471 3.43 24.82 -15.02
N GLU A 472 3.65 23.71 -15.72
CA GLU A 472 4.32 23.69 -17.02
C GLU A 472 4.00 22.40 -17.80
N VAL A 473 4.18 22.46 -19.13
CA VAL A 473 4.16 21.29 -20.00
C VAL A 473 5.54 20.63 -19.97
N THR A 474 5.58 19.29 -19.81
CA THR A 474 6.85 18.55 -19.82
C THR A 474 7.37 18.39 -21.24
N LYS A 475 8.70 18.23 -21.38
CA LYS A 475 9.32 18.02 -22.71
C LYS A 475 9.32 16.55 -23.17
N PHE A 476 8.85 15.62 -22.33
CA PHE A 476 8.83 14.17 -22.57
C PHE A 476 7.56 13.54 -22.07
#